data_f8fe771cc094b2e2a1986387d691e31c
#
_entry.id   f8fe771cc094b2e2a1986387d691e31c
#
_cell.length_a   1.000
_cell.length_b   1.000
_cell.length_c   1.000
_cell.angle_alpha   90.00
_cell.angle_beta   90.00
_cell.angle_gamma   90.00
#
_symmetry.space_group_name_H-M   'P 1'
#
loop_
_entity.id
_entity.type
_entity.pdbx_description
1 polymer ?
#
loop_
_entity_poly.entity_id
_entity_poly.type
_entity_poly.pdbx_seq_one_letter_code
_entity_poly.pdbx_strand_id
1 'polypeptide(L)'
;ARSYDVVDTTNDQVYNGTPSGNARCVQAVQETRGLVSMNGNAYTATYYTASNGGQTESARNAWGSSGVNYLTVKDDPFDRMNPYSSTRKMTIYAAFSHASQNQSLTRLLQTKAPNATILRIEAVTPHTPKYAAPSRLYTKLDFDVTALVDGETRRLTLTFDIFSELESALNLSINTTKNELWSVKADGETFVLTVRRYGHGIGMSQRGAQQMANLGYTYDQILGFYYENCVRMQYTFTHTILPPVGDAPVTATEAPATISPAAPNQAMVTLVNVEDVLNVRLTASDNGTLLTTLPAGTAVTVLAKGDNWTLIRFGRIVGYVRTAVSYTHLTL
;
A
#
# COMPACT_ATOMS: atom_id res chain seq x y z
N ALA A 1 34.65 -19.80 -11.19
CA ALA A 1 33.80 -18.84 -11.89
C ALA A 1 32.45 -19.52 -12.13
N ARG A 2 31.33 -18.79 -11.93
CA ARG A 2 30.00 -19.30 -12.29
C ARG A 2 29.91 -19.35 -13.81
N SER A 3 29.23 -20.36 -14.35
CA SER A 3 28.97 -20.50 -15.79
C SER A 3 27.72 -19.72 -16.27
N TYR A 4 27.10 -18.95 -15.38
CA TYR A 4 25.89 -18.16 -15.61
C TYR A 4 25.94 -16.88 -14.77
N ASP A 5 25.25 -15.83 -15.23
CA ASP A 5 25.18 -14.54 -14.54
C ASP A 5 23.97 -14.48 -13.58
N VAL A 6 22.85 -15.12 -13.94
CA VAL A 6 21.61 -15.18 -13.16
C VAL A 6 21.00 -16.57 -13.16
N VAL A 7 20.13 -16.85 -12.22
CA VAL A 7 19.34 -18.09 -12.15
C VAL A 7 17.84 -17.76 -12.16
N ASP A 8 17.02 -18.70 -12.59
CA ASP A 8 15.56 -18.62 -12.71
C ASP A 8 14.82 -18.98 -11.43
N THR A 9 15.47 -18.81 -10.28
CA THR A 9 14.93 -19.10 -8.94
C THR A 9 14.79 -17.83 -8.13
N THR A 10 14.26 -17.95 -6.90
CA THR A 10 14.12 -16.84 -5.95
C THR A 10 15.45 -16.20 -5.50
N ASN A 11 16.58 -16.79 -5.87
CA ASN A 11 17.90 -16.18 -5.61
C ASN A 11 18.17 -14.96 -6.50
N ASP A 12 17.59 -14.95 -7.71
CA ASP A 12 17.62 -13.81 -8.62
C ASP A 12 16.17 -13.44 -9.01
N GLN A 13 15.65 -13.99 -10.10
CA GLN A 13 14.28 -13.75 -10.56
C GLN A 13 13.65 -15.04 -11.09
N VAL A 14 12.55 -15.46 -10.49
CA VAL A 14 11.80 -16.64 -10.99
C VAL A 14 11.31 -16.35 -12.40
N TYR A 15 11.70 -17.22 -13.34
CA TYR A 15 11.29 -17.17 -14.72
C TYR A 15 10.81 -18.54 -15.21
N ASN A 16 9.52 -18.62 -15.54
CA ASN A 16 8.86 -19.86 -15.98
C ASN A 16 8.66 -19.92 -17.52
N GLY A 17 9.41 -19.13 -18.26
CA GLY A 17 9.27 -19.00 -19.71
C GLY A 17 8.21 -17.96 -20.10
N THR A 18 8.01 -17.84 -21.41
CA THR A 18 7.00 -16.92 -21.98
C THR A 18 5.73 -17.72 -22.30
N PRO A 19 4.64 -17.55 -21.53
CA PRO A 19 3.41 -18.26 -21.80
C PRO A 19 2.78 -17.78 -23.13
N SER A 20 2.18 -18.70 -23.86
CA SER A 20 1.42 -18.39 -25.07
C SER A 20 0.28 -17.40 -24.75
N GLY A 21 0.05 -16.42 -25.61
CA GLY A 21 -1.02 -15.42 -25.44
C GLY A 21 -0.64 -14.18 -24.64
N ASN A 22 0.62 -14.01 -24.24
CA ASN A 22 1.07 -12.85 -23.44
C ASN A 22 1.71 -11.74 -24.29
N ALA A 23 1.09 -11.41 -25.43
CA ALA A 23 1.60 -10.44 -26.41
C ALA A 23 1.90 -9.06 -25.77
N ARG A 24 1.10 -8.61 -24.79
CA ARG A 24 1.35 -7.34 -24.07
C ARG A 24 2.63 -7.35 -23.27
N CYS A 25 2.98 -8.47 -22.64
CA CYS A 25 4.24 -8.58 -21.91
C CYS A 25 5.43 -8.56 -22.88
N VAL A 26 5.33 -9.25 -24.02
CA VAL A 26 6.35 -9.21 -25.07
C VAL A 26 6.52 -7.78 -25.59
N GLN A 27 5.43 -7.09 -25.88
CA GLN A 27 5.45 -5.69 -26.32
C GLN A 27 6.10 -4.79 -25.27
N ALA A 28 5.74 -4.91 -24.00
CA ALA A 28 6.33 -4.12 -22.92
C ALA A 28 7.85 -4.32 -22.82
N VAL A 29 8.33 -5.57 -22.94
CA VAL A 29 9.77 -5.88 -22.95
C VAL A 29 10.46 -5.27 -24.17
N GLN A 30 9.84 -5.29 -25.33
CA GLN A 30 10.38 -4.68 -26.56
C GLN A 30 10.47 -3.16 -26.44
N GLU A 31 9.41 -2.50 -25.94
CA GLU A 31 9.34 -1.05 -25.79
C GLU A 31 10.32 -0.52 -24.73
N THR A 32 10.62 -1.32 -23.71
CA THR A 32 11.55 -0.95 -22.63
C THR A 32 12.95 -1.51 -22.79
N ARG A 33 13.25 -2.12 -23.95
CA ARG A 33 14.55 -2.72 -24.23
C ARG A 33 15.68 -1.70 -24.10
N GLY A 34 16.67 -2.01 -23.24
CA GLY A 34 17.80 -1.14 -22.98
C GLY A 34 17.52 0.01 -22.02
N LEU A 35 16.28 0.18 -21.55
CA LEU A 35 16.00 1.14 -20.50
C LEU A 35 16.46 0.59 -19.14
N VAL A 36 17.28 1.34 -18.45
CA VAL A 36 17.76 1.03 -17.11
C VAL A 36 17.42 2.16 -16.15
N SER A 37 17.15 1.83 -14.90
CA SER A 37 16.92 2.82 -13.85
C SER A 37 18.22 3.14 -13.15
N MET A 38 18.50 4.43 -12.98
CA MET A 38 19.73 4.97 -12.39
C MET A 38 19.40 5.93 -11.25
N ASN A 39 20.19 5.88 -10.18
CA ASN A 39 20.24 6.90 -9.13
C ASN A 39 21.64 7.54 -9.16
N GLY A 40 21.74 8.76 -9.65
CA GLY A 40 23.02 9.35 -10.02
C GLY A 40 23.73 8.50 -11.07
N ASN A 41 24.96 8.07 -10.78
CA ASN A 41 25.78 7.25 -11.67
C ASN A 41 25.70 5.72 -11.36
N ALA A 42 24.81 5.31 -10.47
CA ALA A 42 24.67 3.91 -10.07
C ALA A 42 23.35 3.32 -10.57
N TYR A 43 23.38 2.03 -10.91
CA TYR A 43 22.15 1.29 -11.20
C TYR A 43 21.25 1.21 -9.96
N THR A 44 19.97 1.41 -10.16
CA THR A 44 18.96 1.31 -9.10
C THR A 44 18.66 -0.16 -8.79
N ALA A 45 18.72 -0.53 -7.51
CA ALA A 45 18.20 -1.81 -7.03
C ALA A 45 16.66 -1.71 -6.96
N THR A 46 15.98 -2.19 -8.00
CA THR A 46 14.53 -2.04 -8.16
C THR A 46 13.76 -3.16 -7.47
N TYR A 47 13.88 -3.26 -6.15
CA TYR A 47 13.14 -4.23 -5.36
C TYR A 47 11.63 -4.03 -5.47
N TYR A 48 10.89 -5.13 -5.48
CA TYR A 48 9.43 -5.11 -5.53
C TYR A 48 8.83 -6.20 -4.62
N THR A 49 7.57 -6.02 -4.27
CA THR A 49 6.81 -6.91 -3.39
C THR A 49 5.41 -7.15 -3.96
N ALA A 50 4.79 -8.25 -3.63
CA ALA A 50 3.45 -8.55 -4.15
C ALA A 50 2.42 -7.50 -3.71
N SER A 51 2.39 -7.15 -2.42
CA SER A 51 1.51 -6.12 -1.85
C SER A 51 2.18 -5.50 -0.63
N ASN A 52 2.38 -4.19 -0.62
CA ASN A 52 3.01 -3.48 0.50
C ASN A 52 2.02 -3.12 1.63
N GLY A 53 0.74 -3.43 1.45
CA GLY A 53 -0.29 -3.18 2.46
C GLY A 53 -0.72 -1.72 2.59
N GLY A 54 -0.31 -0.86 1.67
CA GLY A 54 -0.65 0.55 1.65
C GLY A 54 0.40 1.48 2.23
N GLN A 55 1.61 0.97 2.49
CA GLN A 55 2.80 1.74 2.81
C GLN A 55 4.04 0.94 2.41
N THR A 56 4.99 1.56 1.73
CA THR A 56 6.31 0.94 1.52
C THR A 56 7.11 0.96 2.81
N GLU A 57 8.12 0.07 2.89
CA GLU A 57 9.13 0.13 3.94
C GLU A 57 10.48 0.51 3.35
N SER A 58 11.36 1.13 4.13
CA SER A 58 12.69 1.47 3.66
C SER A 58 13.64 0.27 3.74
N ALA A 59 14.59 0.22 2.79
CA ALA A 59 15.66 -0.77 2.82
C ALA A 59 16.53 -0.63 4.08
N ARG A 60 16.66 0.59 4.60
CA ARG A 60 17.38 0.86 5.84
C ARG A 60 16.71 0.19 7.04
N ASN A 61 15.40 0.34 7.18
CA ASN A 61 14.65 -0.24 8.29
C ASN A 61 14.63 -1.78 8.22
N ALA A 62 14.32 -2.32 7.05
CA ALA A 62 14.12 -3.77 6.94
C ALA A 62 15.42 -4.56 6.84
N TRP A 63 16.48 -4.02 6.22
CA TRP A 63 17.72 -4.73 5.91
C TRP A 63 18.99 -4.04 6.40
N GLY A 64 18.88 -2.87 7.05
CA GLY A 64 20.04 -2.10 7.50
C GLY A 64 20.87 -1.48 6.36
N SER A 65 20.33 -1.46 5.14
CA SER A 65 21.04 -0.96 3.94
C SER A 65 21.26 0.54 4.02
N SER A 66 22.51 0.99 3.90
CA SER A 66 22.88 2.40 3.80
C SER A 66 23.05 2.81 2.33
N GLY A 67 22.82 4.10 2.04
CA GLY A 67 23.06 4.64 0.69
C GLY A 67 21.93 4.41 -0.32
N VAL A 68 20.82 3.81 0.08
CA VAL A 68 19.66 3.52 -0.81
C VAL A 68 18.56 4.54 -0.50
N ASN A 69 18.76 5.79 -0.90
CA ASN A 69 17.90 6.94 -0.56
C ASN A 69 16.57 6.98 -1.35
N TYR A 70 16.40 6.10 -2.32
CA TYR A 70 15.21 5.99 -3.17
C TYR A 70 14.24 4.87 -2.73
N LEU A 71 14.62 4.04 -1.76
CA LEU A 71 13.75 3.01 -1.14
C LEU A 71 13.30 3.50 0.24
N THR A 72 12.30 4.37 0.24
CA THR A 72 11.84 5.11 1.41
C THR A 72 10.54 4.54 1.96
N VAL A 73 10.17 4.96 3.18
CA VAL A 73 8.83 4.73 3.73
C VAL A 73 7.87 5.74 3.10
N LYS A 74 6.86 5.25 2.41
CA LYS A 74 5.89 6.07 1.68
C LYS A 74 4.50 5.46 1.74
N ASP A 75 3.48 6.29 1.88
CA ASP A 75 2.08 5.87 1.71
C ASP A 75 1.80 5.42 0.29
N ASP A 76 1.14 4.27 0.17
CA ASP A 76 0.70 3.70 -1.10
C ASP A 76 -0.82 3.43 -1.08
N PRO A 77 -1.63 4.44 -1.39
CA PRO A 77 -3.07 4.25 -1.46
C PRO A 77 -3.48 3.35 -2.63
N PHE A 78 -2.64 3.24 -3.67
CA PHE A 78 -2.93 2.41 -4.84
C PHE A 78 -2.95 0.93 -4.49
N ASP A 79 -2.02 0.48 -3.62
CA ASP A 79 -2.07 -0.88 -3.10
C ASP A 79 -3.38 -1.11 -2.32
N ARG A 80 -3.76 -0.19 -1.43
CA ARG A 80 -5.02 -0.32 -0.66
C ARG A 80 -6.28 -0.32 -1.54
N MET A 81 -6.26 0.39 -2.67
CA MET A 81 -7.38 0.48 -3.62
C MET A 81 -7.51 -0.77 -4.48
N ASN A 82 -6.44 -1.54 -4.65
CA ASN A 82 -6.48 -2.74 -5.48
C ASN A 82 -7.27 -3.84 -4.76
N PRO A 83 -8.34 -4.39 -5.35
CA PRO A 83 -9.17 -5.42 -4.71
C PRO A 83 -8.43 -6.75 -4.48
N TYR A 84 -7.31 -6.97 -5.17
CA TYR A 84 -6.48 -8.17 -5.02
C TYR A 84 -5.30 -7.98 -4.06
N SER A 85 -5.21 -6.83 -3.39
CA SER A 85 -4.18 -6.62 -2.35
C SER A 85 -4.38 -7.55 -1.17
N SER A 86 -3.26 -8.07 -0.67
CA SER A 86 -3.28 -9.03 0.42
C SER A 86 -3.82 -8.37 1.70
N THR A 87 -5.01 -8.80 2.09
CA THR A 87 -5.74 -8.23 3.23
C THR A 87 -6.49 -9.31 3.98
N ARG A 88 -6.40 -9.30 5.31
CA ARG A 88 -7.28 -10.04 6.22
C ARG A 88 -7.99 -9.08 7.14
N LYS A 89 -9.22 -9.40 7.50
CA LYS A 89 -10.05 -8.56 8.38
C LYS A 89 -10.72 -9.41 9.46
N MET A 90 -10.92 -8.79 10.60
CA MET A 90 -11.72 -9.32 11.69
C MET A 90 -12.59 -8.21 12.26
N THR A 91 -13.87 -8.51 12.49
CA THR A 91 -14.76 -7.64 13.25
C THR A 91 -14.68 -8.02 14.73
N ILE A 92 -14.47 -7.03 15.56
CA ILE A 92 -14.45 -7.12 17.03
C ILE A 92 -15.68 -6.36 17.53
N TYR A 93 -16.50 -6.97 18.34
CA TYR A 93 -17.69 -6.35 18.92
C TYR A 93 -17.34 -5.69 20.26
N ALA A 94 -17.83 -4.46 20.47
CA ALA A 94 -17.64 -3.75 21.72
C ALA A 94 -18.25 -4.53 22.91
N ALA A 95 -19.47 -5.04 22.78
CA ALA A 95 -20.03 -5.93 23.77
C ALA A 95 -19.26 -7.25 23.79
N PHE A 96 -18.56 -7.56 24.89
CA PHE A 96 -17.73 -8.76 24.99
C PHE A 96 -18.54 -10.06 24.89
N SER A 97 -19.76 -10.07 25.38
CA SER A 97 -20.71 -11.20 25.32
C SER A 97 -21.47 -11.32 24.00
N HIS A 98 -21.13 -10.51 22.97
CA HIS A 98 -21.81 -10.57 21.69
C HIS A 98 -21.69 -11.98 21.07
N ALA A 99 -22.83 -12.56 20.64
CA ALA A 99 -22.90 -13.97 20.17
C ALA A 99 -21.94 -14.27 18.99
N SER A 100 -21.62 -13.26 18.18
CA SER A 100 -20.70 -13.38 17.04
C SER A 100 -19.25 -12.96 17.38
N GLN A 101 -18.91 -12.69 18.65
CA GLN A 101 -17.56 -12.38 19.06
C GLN A 101 -16.61 -13.57 18.78
N ASN A 102 -15.42 -13.28 18.28
CA ASN A 102 -14.44 -14.31 17.97
C ASN A 102 -13.98 -15.04 19.25
N GLN A 103 -14.17 -16.34 19.30
CA GLN A 103 -13.86 -17.14 20.51
C GLN A 103 -12.36 -17.16 20.85
N SER A 104 -11.47 -17.13 19.85
CA SER A 104 -10.05 -17.08 20.11
C SER A 104 -9.65 -15.73 20.72
N LEU A 105 -10.24 -14.62 20.27
CA LEU A 105 -10.05 -13.32 20.89
C LEU A 105 -10.57 -13.34 22.34
N THR A 106 -11.76 -13.88 22.56
CA THR A 106 -12.34 -14.00 23.92
C THR A 106 -11.39 -14.72 24.87
N ARG A 107 -10.85 -15.87 24.44
CA ARG A 107 -9.88 -16.64 25.24
C ARG A 107 -8.61 -15.82 25.50
N LEU A 108 -8.04 -15.18 24.48
CA LEU A 108 -6.85 -14.36 24.60
C LEU A 108 -7.03 -13.22 25.63
N LEU A 109 -8.11 -12.46 25.54
CA LEU A 109 -8.38 -11.39 26.49
C LEU A 109 -8.49 -11.94 27.91
N GLN A 110 -9.13 -13.07 28.11
CA GLN A 110 -9.25 -13.73 29.41
C GLN A 110 -7.90 -14.21 29.97
N THR A 111 -6.93 -14.60 29.12
CA THR A 111 -5.59 -15.00 29.61
C THR A 111 -4.85 -13.82 30.25
N LYS A 112 -5.07 -12.58 29.79
CA LYS A 112 -4.46 -11.36 30.36
C LYS A 112 -5.22 -10.83 31.58
N ALA A 113 -6.49 -11.21 31.74
CA ALA A 113 -7.33 -10.77 32.84
C ALA A 113 -8.11 -11.98 33.47
N PRO A 114 -7.40 -12.98 34.05
CA PRO A 114 -8.01 -14.24 34.50
C PRO A 114 -9.01 -14.07 35.64
N ASN A 115 -8.85 -13.03 36.46
CA ASN A 115 -9.70 -12.75 37.61
C ASN A 115 -10.74 -11.65 37.32
N ALA A 116 -10.95 -11.31 36.04
CA ALA A 116 -11.88 -10.28 35.63
C ALA A 116 -12.97 -10.85 34.71
N THR A 117 -14.20 -10.38 34.88
CA THR A 117 -15.27 -10.59 33.90
C THR A 117 -15.27 -9.38 32.96
N ILE A 118 -14.77 -9.56 31.74
CA ILE A 118 -14.76 -8.50 30.72
C ILE A 118 -16.21 -8.26 30.29
N LEU A 119 -16.65 -7.01 30.35
CA LEU A 119 -18.00 -6.60 29.97
C LEU A 119 -18.03 -5.99 28.58
N ARG A 120 -17.06 -5.11 28.30
CA ARG A 120 -17.01 -4.32 27.06
C ARG A 120 -15.58 -4.04 26.65
N ILE A 121 -15.34 -4.01 25.34
CA ILE A 121 -14.11 -3.47 24.71
C ILE A 121 -14.42 -2.02 24.33
N GLU A 122 -13.68 -1.08 24.91
CA GLU A 122 -13.87 0.37 24.71
C GLU A 122 -13.03 0.92 23.59
N ALA A 123 -11.80 0.38 23.41
CA ALA A 123 -10.91 0.76 22.35
C ALA A 123 -9.98 -0.40 21.95
N VAL A 124 -9.50 -0.35 20.71
CA VAL A 124 -8.47 -1.26 20.19
C VAL A 124 -7.44 -0.42 19.45
N THR A 125 -6.19 -0.38 19.95
CA THR A 125 -5.19 0.59 19.49
C THR A 125 -3.85 -0.07 19.18
N PRO A 126 -3.40 -0.09 17.90
CA PRO A 126 -2.05 -0.49 17.55
C PRO A 126 -1.04 0.57 18.05
N HIS A 127 0.04 0.12 18.67
CA HIS A 127 1.10 1.01 19.15
C HIS A 127 2.47 0.34 19.13
N THR A 128 3.50 1.01 19.67
CA THR A 128 4.89 0.57 19.69
C THR A 128 5.38 0.28 18.27
N PRO A 129 5.66 1.33 17.47
CA PRO A 129 6.18 1.15 16.12
C PRO A 129 7.54 0.45 16.16
N LYS A 130 7.75 -0.50 15.24
CA LYS A 130 9.02 -1.21 15.09
C LYS A 130 10.15 -0.29 14.60
N TYR A 131 9.77 0.72 13.79
CA TYR A 131 10.67 1.69 13.20
C TYR A 131 10.16 3.10 13.46
N ALA A 132 11.04 4.10 13.36
CA ALA A 132 10.67 5.50 13.50
C ALA A 132 9.62 5.91 12.46
N ALA A 133 8.85 6.94 12.79
CA ALA A 133 7.91 7.56 11.84
C ALA A 133 8.62 7.93 10.52
N PRO A 134 7.95 7.80 9.38
CA PRO A 134 6.53 7.58 9.20
C PRO A 134 6.10 6.09 9.10
N SER A 135 6.94 5.11 9.45
CA SER A 135 6.56 3.70 9.42
C SER A 135 5.40 3.40 10.38
N ARG A 136 4.40 2.68 9.86
CA ARG A 136 3.22 2.22 10.62
C ARG A 136 3.29 0.72 10.95
N LEU A 137 4.47 0.15 10.97
CA LEU A 137 4.68 -1.23 11.41
C LEU A 137 4.67 -1.28 12.94
N TYR A 138 3.51 -1.54 13.52
CA TYR A 138 3.34 -1.68 14.95
C TYR A 138 3.63 -3.10 15.43
N THR A 139 4.09 -3.23 16.67
CA THR A 139 4.40 -4.51 17.29
C THR A 139 3.47 -4.87 18.44
N LYS A 140 2.71 -3.91 18.95
CA LYS A 140 1.78 -4.10 20.06
C LYS A 140 0.37 -3.66 19.67
N LEU A 141 -0.63 -4.28 20.30
CA LEU A 141 -2.03 -3.91 20.21
C LEU A 141 -2.62 -3.89 21.62
N ASP A 142 -3.22 -2.76 22.00
CA ASP A 142 -3.95 -2.63 23.25
C ASP A 142 -5.43 -2.87 23.04
N PHE A 143 -6.05 -3.55 24.01
CA PHE A 143 -7.49 -3.59 24.22
C PHE A 143 -7.79 -2.87 25.53
N ASP A 144 -8.41 -1.71 25.45
CA ASP A 144 -8.99 -1.04 26.61
C ASP A 144 -10.35 -1.67 26.88
N VAL A 145 -10.55 -2.20 28.07
CA VAL A 145 -11.76 -2.93 28.41
C VAL A 145 -12.36 -2.41 29.71
N THR A 146 -13.69 -2.45 29.79
CA THR A 146 -14.42 -2.35 31.04
C THR A 146 -14.68 -3.76 31.57
N ALA A 147 -14.28 -4.03 32.80
CA ALA A 147 -14.38 -5.35 33.41
C ALA A 147 -14.85 -5.27 34.86
N LEU A 148 -15.48 -6.33 35.34
CA LEU A 148 -15.80 -6.53 36.74
C LEU A 148 -14.64 -7.28 37.43
N VAL A 149 -14.03 -6.65 38.43
CA VAL A 149 -12.91 -7.20 39.23
C VAL A 149 -13.27 -7.08 40.69
N ASP A 150 -13.35 -8.19 41.41
CA ASP A 150 -13.76 -8.25 42.83
C ASP A 150 -15.09 -7.56 43.11
N GLY A 151 -16.02 -7.64 42.18
CA GLY A 151 -17.34 -7.03 42.29
C GLY A 151 -17.41 -5.56 41.90
N GLU A 152 -16.28 -4.92 41.57
CA GLU A 152 -16.21 -3.52 41.14
C GLU A 152 -15.95 -3.38 39.67
N THR A 153 -16.61 -2.41 39.03
CA THR A 153 -16.35 -2.09 37.63
C THR A 153 -15.04 -1.29 37.50
N ARG A 154 -14.10 -1.81 36.70
CA ARG A 154 -12.78 -1.18 36.46
C ARG A 154 -12.48 -1.11 34.98
N ARG A 155 -11.63 -0.15 34.59
CA ARG A 155 -11.02 -0.09 33.26
C ARG A 155 -9.65 -0.74 33.31
N LEU A 156 -9.37 -1.61 32.35
CA LEU A 156 -8.10 -2.31 32.19
C LEU A 156 -7.60 -2.10 30.77
N THR A 157 -6.28 -1.99 30.60
CA THR A 157 -5.61 -2.05 29.30
C THR A 157 -4.89 -3.39 29.18
N LEU A 158 -5.27 -4.19 28.21
CA LEU A 158 -4.70 -5.51 27.94
C LEU A 158 -3.81 -5.44 26.70
N THR A 159 -2.50 -5.47 26.92
CA THR A 159 -1.50 -5.33 25.85
C THR A 159 -1.07 -6.69 25.33
N PHE A 160 -1.05 -6.85 24.02
CA PHE A 160 -0.59 -8.04 23.32
C PHE A 160 0.52 -7.73 22.33
N ASP A 161 1.44 -8.66 22.16
CA ASP A 161 2.36 -8.66 21.03
C ASP A 161 1.64 -9.14 19.76
N ILE A 162 1.72 -8.33 18.71
CA ILE A 162 1.01 -8.61 17.46
C ILE A 162 1.47 -9.94 16.85
N PHE A 163 2.78 -10.12 16.73
CA PHE A 163 3.36 -11.22 15.93
C PHE A 163 3.53 -12.52 16.69
N SER A 164 3.68 -12.47 18.02
CA SER A 164 3.87 -13.66 18.84
C SER A 164 2.60 -14.16 19.54
N GLU A 165 1.63 -13.27 19.80
CA GLU A 165 0.41 -13.61 20.52
C GLU A 165 -0.84 -13.55 19.62
N LEU A 166 -1.06 -12.44 18.89
CA LEU A 166 -2.33 -12.23 18.17
C LEU A 166 -2.38 -12.90 16.80
N GLU A 167 -1.33 -12.77 16.01
CA GLU A 167 -1.34 -13.12 14.59
C GLU A 167 -1.75 -14.57 14.35
N SER A 168 -1.11 -15.50 15.05
CA SER A 168 -1.42 -16.93 14.95
C SER A 168 -2.75 -17.29 15.61
N ALA A 169 -2.99 -16.77 16.81
CA ALA A 169 -4.19 -17.11 17.58
C ALA A 169 -5.50 -16.64 16.91
N LEU A 170 -5.44 -15.51 16.18
CA LEU A 170 -6.56 -14.95 15.44
C LEU A 170 -6.62 -15.37 13.97
N ASN A 171 -5.65 -16.17 13.50
CA ASN A 171 -5.49 -16.56 12.09
C ASN A 171 -5.44 -15.37 11.14
N LEU A 172 -4.70 -14.33 11.52
CA LEU A 172 -4.55 -13.09 10.76
C LEU A 172 -3.21 -12.97 10.05
N SER A 173 -2.30 -13.93 10.19
CA SER A 173 -1.02 -13.96 9.45
C SER A 173 -1.25 -14.04 7.95
N ILE A 174 -0.61 -13.14 7.20
CA ILE A 174 -0.62 -13.13 5.73
C ILE A 174 0.65 -13.78 5.19
N ASN A 175 1.77 -13.52 5.86
CA ASN A 175 3.08 -14.09 5.53
C ASN A 175 3.85 -14.39 6.83
N THR A 176 5.00 -15.05 6.72
CA THR A 176 5.80 -15.45 7.89
C THR A 176 6.87 -14.43 8.30
N THR A 177 6.89 -13.26 7.68
CA THR A 177 7.99 -12.28 7.87
C THR A 177 7.76 -11.31 9.03
N LYS A 178 6.62 -11.37 9.69
CA LYS A 178 6.25 -10.54 10.86
C LYS A 178 6.44 -9.04 10.57
N ASN A 179 5.85 -8.61 9.47
CA ASN A 179 5.93 -7.23 8.98
C ASN A 179 4.62 -6.71 8.41
N GLU A 180 3.52 -7.38 8.70
CA GLU A 180 2.19 -6.96 8.33
C GLU A 180 1.81 -5.63 9.00
N LEU A 181 1.09 -4.80 8.26
CA LEU A 181 0.56 -3.53 8.77
C LEU A 181 -0.81 -3.79 9.40
N TRP A 182 -0.90 -3.53 10.68
CA TRP A 182 -2.12 -3.66 11.46
C TRP A 182 -2.77 -2.30 11.65
N SER A 183 -4.05 -2.22 11.40
CA SER A 183 -4.86 -1.01 11.61
C SER A 183 -6.23 -1.37 12.15
N VAL A 184 -6.82 -0.46 12.92
CA VAL A 184 -8.14 -0.61 13.50
C VAL A 184 -8.97 0.59 13.10
N LYS A 185 -10.21 0.35 12.71
CA LYS A 185 -11.23 1.37 12.48
C LYS A 185 -12.41 1.09 13.40
N ALA A 186 -12.76 2.07 14.24
CA ALA A 186 -14.00 2.03 14.99
C ALA A 186 -15.18 2.24 14.02
N ASP A 187 -16.25 1.46 14.20
CA ASP A 187 -17.45 1.49 13.38
C ASP A 187 -18.69 1.16 14.25
N GLY A 188 -19.24 2.21 14.87
CA GLY A 188 -20.33 2.09 15.85
C GLY A 188 -19.93 1.19 17.03
N GLU A 189 -20.68 0.11 17.25
CA GLU A 189 -20.44 -0.89 18.30
C GLU A 189 -19.44 -1.98 17.90
N THR A 190 -18.61 -1.70 16.89
CA THR A 190 -17.59 -2.64 16.40
C THR A 190 -16.25 -1.95 16.14
N PHE A 191 -15.19 -2.75 16.10
CA PHE A 191 -13.87 -2.37 15.62
C PHE A 191 -13.49 -3.29 14.47
N VAL A 192 -13.15 -2.74 13.32
CA VAL A 192 -12.67 -3.51 12.17
C VAL A 192 -11.15 -3.54 12.20
N LEU A 193 -10.61 -4.66 12.66
CA LEU A 193 -9.17 -4.94 12.59
C LEU A 193 -8.82 -5.34 11.16
N THR A 194 -7.82 -4.68 10.59
CA THR A 194 -7.37 -4.95 9.22
C THR A 194 -5.87 -5.18 9.20
N VAL A 195 -5.46 -6.30 8.63
CA VAL A 195 -4.06 -6.72 8.46
C VAL A 195 -3.75 -6.77 6.98
N ARG A 196 -2.62 -6.17 6.57
CA ARG A 196 -2.21 -6.06 5.18
C ARG A 196 -0.71 -6.30 5.02
N ARG A 197 -0.28 -6.58 3.82
CA ARG A 197 1.07 -6.78 3.29
C ARG A 197 1.40 -8.24 3.03
N TYR A 198 1.90 -8.50 1.83
CA TYR A 198 2.49 -9.78 1.45
C TYR A 198 3.85 -9.53 0.79
N GLY A 199 4.92 -10.01 1.44
CA GLY A 199 6.31 -9.79 1.07
C GLY A 199 6.98 -8.73 1.95
N HIS A 200 8.19 -8.30 1.57
CA HIS A 200 9.04 -7.43 2.40
C HIS A 200 8.59 -5.95 2.47
N GLY A 201 7.70 -5.52 1.58
CA GLY A 201 7.17 -4.15 1.58
C GLY A 201 8.10 -3.07 1.01
N ILE A 202 9.29 -3.42 0.53
CA ILE A 202 10.29 -2.47 0.03
C ILE A 202 10.13 -2.27 -1.47
N GLY A 203 10.27 -1.02 -1.92
CA GLY A 203 10.17 -0.64 -3.33
C GLY A 203 8.76 -0.78 -3.89
N MET A 204 8.61 -1.28 -5.13
CA MET A 204 7.35 -1.29 -5.86
C MET A 204 6.39 -2.36 -5.35
N SER A 205 5.14 -1.98 -5.05
CA SER A 205 4.05 -2.96 -4.91
C SER A 205 3.54 -3.38 -6.28
N GLN A 206 3.49 -4.68 -6.56
CA GLN A 206 2.88 -5.18 -7.79
C GLN A 206 1.39 -4.84 -7.85
N ARG A 207 0.66 -4.92 -6.73
CA ARG A 207 -0.76 -4.55 -6.66
C ARG A 207 -0.96 -3.04 -6.77
N GLY A 208 -0.09 -2.24 -6.16
CA GLY A 208 -0.12 -0.78 -6.30
C GLY A 208 0.19 -0.35 -7.74
N ALA A 209 1.24 -0.90 -8.36
CA ALA A 209 1.59 -0.65 -9.75
C ALA A 209 0.45 -1.03 -10.72
N GLN A 210 -0.17 -2.19 -10.50
CA GLN A 210 -1.35 -2.63 -11.26
C GLN A 210 -2.49 -1.63 -11.13
N GLN A 211 -2.77 -1.16 -9.91
CA GLN A 211 -3.83 -0.17 -9.70
C GLN A 211 -3.50 1.18 -10.34
N MET A 212 -2.27 1.63 -10.26
CA MET A 212 -1.83 2.84 -10.97
C MET A 212 -2.03 2.70 -12.49
N ALA A 213 -1.63 1.56 -13.07
CA ALA A 213 -1.85 1.29 -14.49
C ALA A 213 -3.34 1.30 -14.87
N ASN A 214 -4.20 0.69 -14.05
CA ASN A 214 -5.67 0.72 -14.22
C ASN A 214 -6.24 2.15 -14.16
N LEU A 215 -5.59 3.05 -13.43
CA LEU A 215 -5.94 4.46 -13.35
C LEU A 215 -5.35 5.31 -14.48
N GLY A 216 -4.56 4.70 -15.39
CA GLY A 216 -3.98 5.34 -16.57
C GLY A 216 -2.60 5.96 -16.35
N TYR A 217 -1.90 5.65 -15.25
CA TYR A 217 -0.51 6.04 -15.09
C TYR A 217 0.38 5.31 -16.07
N THR A 218 1.36 6.01 -16.61
CA THR A 218 2.40 5.41 -17.45
C THR A 218 3.41 4.64 -16.59
N TYR A 219 4.18 3.75 -17.20
CA TYR A 219 5.23 3.01 -16.49
C TYR A 219 6.26 3.95 -15.84
N ASP A 220 6.60 5.08 -16.50
CA ASP A 220 7.50 6.10 -15.95
C ASP A 220 6.96 6.75 -14.68
N GLN A 221 5.66 7.06 -14.67
CA GLN A 221 5.00 7.61 -13.49
C GLN A 221 4.94 6.59 -12.35
N ILE A 222 4.68 5.32 -12.67
CA ILE A 222 4.66 4.22 -11.70
C ILE A 222 6.06 4.04 -11.10
N LEU A 223 7.10 3.94 -11.92
CA LEU A 223 8.47 3.81 -11.43
C LEU A 223 8.92 5.04 -10.65
N GLY A 224 8.57 6.26 -11.09
CA GLY A 224 8.86 7.50 -10.37
C GLY A 224 8.13 7.60 -9.02
N PHE A 225 6.96 6.97 -8.90
CA PHE A 225 6.27 6.90 -7.61
C PHE A 225 7.01 5.99 -6.62
N TYR A 226 7.51 4.83 -7.03
CA TYR A 226 8.14 3.86 -6.12
C TYR A 226 9.64 4.06 -5.93
N TYR A 227 10.35 4.63 -6.92
CA TYR A 227 11.80 4.84 -6.90
C TYR A 227 12.09 6.33 -7.10
N GLU A 228 11.99 7.09 -6.01
CA GLU A 228 12.21 8.53 -6.02
C GLU A 228 13.66 8.86 -6.38
N ASN A 229 13.85 9.98 -7.10
CA ASN A 229 15.19 10.43 -7.54
C ASN A 229 15.93 9.44 -8.46
N CYS A 230 15.20 8.53 -9.11
CA CYS A 230 15.74 7.64 -10.11
C CYS A 230 15.30 8.09 -11.51
N VAL A 231 16.24 8.06 -12.44
CA VAL A 231 15.99 8.37 -13.85
C VAL A 231 16.10 7.11 -14.70
N ARG A 232 15.35 7.05 -15.80
CA ARG A 232 15.47 5.99 -16.81
C ARG A 232 16.41 6.46 -17.89
N MET A 233 17.42 5.65 -18.17
CA MET A 233 18.44 5.95 -19.19
C MET A 233 18.45 4.83 -20.23
N GLN A 234 18.61 5.21 -21.50
CA GLN A 234 18.80 4.25 -22.56
C GLN A 234 20.25 3.72 -22.50
N TYR A 235 20.39 2.43 -22.32
CA TYR A 235 21.67 1.73 -22.39
C TYR A 235 21.84 1.12 -23.79
N THR A 236 22.97 1.37 -24.42
CA THR A 236 23.31 0.75 -25.70
C THR A 236 24.16 -0.49 -25.42
N PHE A 237 23.63 -1.64 -25.73
CA PHE A 237 24.37 -2.89 -25.58
C PHE A 237 25.46 -2.98 -26.66
N THR A 238 26.70 -3.19 -26.24
CA THR A 238 27.85 -3.40 -27.13
C THR A 238 27.96 -4.85 -27.61
N HIS A 239 27.17 -5.76 -27.05
CA HIS A 239 27.15 -7.16 -27.45
C HIS A 239 25.89 -7.48 -28.25
N THR A 240 26.02 -8.35 -29.26
CA THR A 240 24.88 -8.86 -30.03
C THR A 240 23.94 -9.63 -29.09
N ILE A 241 22.82 -9.05 -28.76
CA ILE A 241 21.74 -9.78 -28.08
C ILE A 241 21.11 -10.64 -29.16
N LEU A 242 21.09 -11.96 -28.94
CA LEU A 242 20.39 -12.89 -29.84
C LEU A 242 18.93 -12.42 -29.97
N PRO A 243 18.40 -12.37 -31.23
CA PRO A 243 17.00 -11.99 -31.40
C PRO A 243 16.11 -12.98 -30.64
N PRO A 244 14.95 -12.51 -30.10
CA PRO A 244 14.00 -13.41 -29.46
C PRO A 244 13.60 -14.49 -30.45
N VAL A 245 13.64 -15.76 -30.01
CA VAL A 245 13.19 -16.89 -30.79
C VAL A 245 11.68 -16.74 -31.01
N GLY A 246 11.29 -16.38 -32.23
CA GLY A 246 9.89 -16.32 -32.66
C GLY A 246 9.39 -14.92 -33.02
N ASP A 247 9.79 -14.42 -34.21
CA ASP A 247 9.14 -13.28 -34.83
C ASP A 247 7.83 -13.74 -35.50
N ALA A 248 6.71 -13.64 -34.75
CA ALA A 248 5.42 -13.46 -35.39
C ALA A 248 5.07 -11.96 -35.30
N PRO A 249 4.71 -11.29 -36.42
CA PRO A 249 4.31 -9.88 -36.36
C PRO A 249 3.07 -9.75 -35.52
N VAL A 250 3.17 -8.99 -34.42
CA VAL A 250 2.04 -8.68 -33.54
C VAL A 250 1.24 -7.58 -34.21
N THR A 251 0.15 -7.94 -34.86
CA THR A 251 -0.89 -6.98 -35.25
C THR A 251 -1.48 -6.35 -33.98
N ALA A 252 -1.40 -5.05 -33.89
CA ALA A 252 -2.01 -4.29 -32.82
C ALA A 252 -3.53 -4.61 -32.76
N THR A 253 -3.94 -5.34 -31.71
CA THR A 253 -5.34 -5.61 -31.45
C THR A 253 -5.86 -4.51 -30.50
N GLU A 254 -7.04 -4.02 -30.84
CA GLU A 254 -7.78 -2.91 -30.20
C GLU A 254 -7.65 -2.83 -28.66
N ALA A 255 -7.68 -1.59 -28.19
CA ALA A 255 -7.71 -1.25 -26.77
C ALA A 255 -8.86 -1.98 -26.06
N PRO A 256 -8.63 -2.52 -24.85
CA PRO A 256 -9.68 -3.22 -24.13
C PRO A 256 -10.83 -2.28 -23.78
N ALA A 257 -12.04 -2.81 -23.93
CA ALA A 257 -13.29 -2.14 -23.54
C ALA A 257 -13.18 -1.59 -22.13
N THR A 258 -13.52 -0.33 -21.99
CA THR A 258 -13.58 0.41 -20.72
C THR A 258 -14.59 -0.27 -19.80
N ILE A 259 -14.10 -0.96 -18.77
CA ILE A 259 -14.96 -1.35 -17.65
C ILE A 259 -15.22 -0.06 -16.88
N SER A 260 -16.43 0.44 -16.95
CA SER A 260 -16.89 1.57 -16.12
C SER A 260 -16.93 1.12 -14.66
N PRO A 261 -16.14 1.71 -13.75
CA PRO A 261 -16.32 1.47 -12.33
C PRO A 261 -17.61 2.13 -11.86
N ALA A 262 -18.29 1.51 -10.91
CA ALA A 262 -19.44 2.11 -10.23
C ALA A 262 -19.09 3.53 -9.77
N ALA A 263 -20.05 4.47 -9.95
CA ALA A 263 -19.86 5.89 -9.74
C ALA A 263 -19.28 6.19 -8.36
N PRO A 264 -18.06 6.74 -8.26
CA PRO A 264 -17.49 7.16 -6.99
C PRO A 264 -18.02 8.52 -6.60
N ASN A 265 -18.05 8.80 -5.29
CA ASN A 265 -18.48 10.08 -4.74
C ASN A 265 -17.80 11.25 -5.44
N GLN A 266 -18.56 12.05 -6.19
CA GLN A 266 -18.07 13.28 -6.79
C GLN A 266 -18.03 14.37 -5.70
N ALA A 267 -16.89 15.00 -5.53
CA ALA A 267 -16.72 16.16 -4.68
C ALA A 267 -16.25 17.33 -5.54
N MET A 268 -16.82 18.51 -5.32
CA MET A 268 -16.32 19.75 -5.93
C MET A 268 -15.14 20.27 -5.12
N VAL A 269 -14.06 20.66 -5.79
CA VAL A 269 -12.96 21.38 -5.15
C VAL A 269 -13.38 22.81 -4.91
N THR A 270 -13.42 23.22 -3.64
CA THR A 270 -13.53 24.63 -3.27
C THR A 270 -12.16 25.06 -2.75
N LEU A 271 -11.54 26.01 -3.43
CA LEU A 271 -10.26 26.57 -3.00
C LEU A 271 -10.50 27.51 -1.81
N VAL A 272 -9.83 27.23 -0.69
CA VAL A 272 -9.80 28.11 0.48
C VAL A 272 -8.34 28.55 0.65
N ASN A 273 -8.10 29.88 0.67
CA ASN A 273 -6.79 30.52 0.85
C ASN A 273 -5.74 30.27 -0.24
N VAL A 274 -6.16 30.06 -1.49
CA VAL A 274 -5.25 30.01 -2.67
C VAL A 274 -5.78 30.97 -3.71
N GLU A 275 -4.92 31.87 -4.15
CA GLU A 275 -5.36 32.98 -5.00
C GLU A 275 -5.83 32.54 -6.39
N ASP A 276 -5.36 31.40 -6.97
CA ASP A 276 -5.78 31.03 -8.33
C ASP A 276 -5.97 29.54 -8.62
N VAL A 277 -5.11 28.62 -8.18
CA VAL A 277 -5.14 27.22 -8.63
C VAL A 277 -4.70 26.21 -7.55
N LEU A 278 -5.27 25.01 -7.60
CA LEU A 278 -4.87 23.88 -6.77
C LEU A 278 -3.84 23.00 -7.49
N ASN A 279 -2.67 22.82 -6.92
CA ASN A 279 -1.65 21.95 -7.46
C ASN A 279 -1.98 20.48 -7.23
N VAL A 280 -2.05 19.69 -8.29
CA VAL A 280 -2.16 18.22 -8.25
C VAL A 280 -0.78 17.62 -8.44
N ARG A 281 -0.31 16.86 -7.48
CA ARG A 281 1.05 16.30 -7.47
C ARG A 281 1.06 14.78 -7.54
N LEU A 282 2.12 14.22 -8.08
CA LEU A 282 2.30 12.77 -8.20
C LEU A 282 2.44 12.09 -6.83
N THR A 283 3.04 12.77 -5.86
CA THR A 283 3.26 12.28 -4.49
C THR A 283 2.65 13.22 -3.46
N ALA A 284 2.33 12.72 -2.27
CA ALA A 284 1.81 13.47 -1.13
C ALA A 284 2.92 14.33 -0.47
N SER A 285 3.52 15.24 -1.23
CA SER A 285 4.66 16.07 -0.82
C SER A 285 4.66 17.40 -1.57
N ASP A 286 5.08 18.48 -0.91
CA ASP A 286 5.22 19.80 -1.55
C ASP A 286 6.28 19.82 -2.66
N ASN A 287 7.24 18.93 -2.58
CA ASN A 287 8.28 18.73 -3.60
C ASN A 287 7.90 17.66 -4.63
N GLY A 288 6.70 17.05 -4.52
CA GLY A 288 6.21 16.06 -5.48
C GLY A 288 6.06 16.67 -6.87
N THR A 289 6.32 15.87 -7.92
CA THR A 289 6.16 16.30 -9.31
C THR A 289 4.77 16.86 -9.54
N LEU A 290 4.68 18.08 -10.07
CA LEU A 290 3.43 18.72 -10.46
C LEU A 290 2.84 18.00 -11.68
N LEU A 291 1.64 17.46 -11.56
CA LEU A 291 0.93 16.80 -12.66
C LEU A 291 0.05 17.79 -13.44
N THR A 292 -0.66 18.63 -12.71
CA THR A 292 -1.54 19.69 -13.28
C THR A 292 -1.92 20.68 -12.19
N THR A 293 -2.58 21.75 -12.60
CA THR A 293 -3.24 22.71 -11.71
C THR A 293 -4.72 22.72 -12.01
N LEU A 294 -5.55 22.87 -10.98
CA LEU A 294 -7.01 22.93 -11.10
C LEU A 294 -7.51 24.29 -10.61
N PRO A 295 -8.27 25.03 -11.41
CA PRO A 295 -8.92 26.27 -10.96
C PRO A 295 -9.99 25.98 -9.90
N ALA A 296 -10.33 27.00 -9.12
CA ALA A 296 -11.43 26.94 -8.16
C ALA A 296 -12.73 26.49 -8.83
N GLY A 297 -13.54 25.69 -8.14
CA GLY A 297 -14.79 25.16 -8.65
C GLY A 297 -14.65 23.97 -9.60
N THR A 298 -13.43 23.46 -9.84
CA THR A 298 -13.23 22.25 -10.64
C THR A 298 -13.80 21.02 -9.91
N ALA A 299 -14.68 20.28 -10.58
CA ALA A 299 -15.22 19.03 -10.06
C ALA A 299 -14.16 17.93 -10.15
N VAL A 300 -13.90 17.23 -9.02
CA VAL A 300 -12.98 16.11 -8.94
C VAL A 300 -13.61 14.94 -8.21
N THR A 301 -13.10 13.74 -8.46
CA THR A 301 -13.47 12.56 -7.68
C THR A 301 -12.46 12.37 -6.56
N VAL A 302 -12.90 12.35 -5.30
CA VAL A 302 -12.05 12.00 -4.15
C VAL A 302 -11.91 10.48 -4.09
N LEU A 303 -10.68 9.99 -4.17
CA LEU A 303 -10.35 8.57 -4.13
C LEU A 303 -9.93 8.13 -2.72
N ALA A 304 -9.16 8.96 -2.02
CA ALA A 304 -8.76 8.73 -0.64
C ALA A 304 -8.48 10.05 0.06
N LYS A 305 -9.08 10.25 1.25
CA LYS A 305 -8.87 11.43 2.08
C LYS A 305 -7.86 11.12 3.17
N GLY A 306 -6.83 11.93 3.31
CA GLY A 306 -5.87 11.91 4.42
C GLY A 306 -5.82 13.26 5.12
N ASP A 307 -5.10 13.32 6.25
CA ASP A 307 -5.05 14.52 7.11
C ASP A 307 -4.39 15.71 6.39
N ASN A 308 -3.29 15.50 5.71
CA ASN A 308 -2.53 16.56 5.03
C ASN A 308 -2.66 16.53 3.50
N TRP A 309 -2.95 15.37 2.92
CA TRP A 309 -3.04 15.16 1.48
C TRP A 309 -4.23 14.29 1.12
N THR A 310 -4.97 14.70 0.12
CA THR A 310 -6.12 13.98 -0.44
C THR A 310 -5.79 13.49 -1.84
N LEU A 311 -6.02 12.22 -2.14
CA LEU A 311 -5.90 11.66 -3.47
C LEU A 311 -7.18 11.93 -4.24
N ILE A 312 -7.05 12.55 -5.41
CA ILE A 312 -8.18 12.90 -6.28
C ILE A 312 -7.98 12.36 -7.69
N ARG A 313 -9.09 12.29 -8.44
CA ARG A 313 -9.09 12.10 -9.90
C ARG A 313 -9.74 13.28 -10.59
N PHE A 314 -9.09 13.76 -11.64
CA PHE A 314 -9.61 14.74 -12.58
C PHE A 314 -9.36 14.26 -14.02
N GLY A 315 -10.41 13.84 -14.71
CA GLY A 315 -10.27 13.17 -16.01
C GLY A 315 -9.43 11.90 -15.92
N ARG A 316 -8.32 11.86 -16.65
CA ARG A 316 -7.33 10.78 -16.61
C ARG A 316 -6.21 11.00 -15.58
N ILE A 317 -6.16 12.16 -14.94
CA ILE A 317 -5.13 12.50 -13.97
C ILE A 317 -5.57 12.05 -12.59
N VAL A 318 -4.70 11.32 -11.91
CA VAL A 318 -4.84 10.96 -10.49
C VAL A 318 -3.62 11.50 -9.76
N GLY A 319 -3.85 12.20 -8.65
CA GLY A 319 -2.76 12.82 -7.91
C GLY A 319 -3.21 13.35 -6.56
N TYR A 320 -2.26 13.87 -5.82
CA TYR A 320 -2.45 14.40 -4.48
C TYR A 320 -2.64 15.90 -4.49
N VAL A 321 -3.57 16.35 -3.67
CA VAL A 321 -3.80 17.77 -3.36
C VAL A 321 -3.69 17.98 -1.85
N ARG A 322 -3.32 19.18 -1.40
CA ARG A 322 -3.34 19.52 0.02
C ARG A 322 -4.76 19.46 0.57
N THR A 323 -4.99 18.70 1.66
CA THR A 323 -6.32 18.54 2.28
C THR A 323 -6.85 19.85 2.83
N ALA A 324 -5.99 20.70 3.41
CA ALA A 324 -6.39 22.01 3.96
C ALA A 324 -6.85 23.01 2.90
N VAL A 325 -6.54 22.77 1.63
CA VAL A 325 -6.95 23.60 0.49
C VAL A 325 -8.22 23.05 -0.18
N SER A 326 -8.59 21.82 0.13
CA SER A 326 -9.78 21.16 -0.42
C SER A 326 -10.87 21.00 0.66
N TYR A 327 -11.77 21.94 0.76
CA TYR A 327 -13.04 21.71 1.48
C TYR A 327 -14.01 20.99 0.54
N THR A 328 -14.35 19.76 0.88
CA THR A 328 -15.43 19.04 0.24
C THR A 328 -16.73 19.35 0.95
N HIS A 329 -17.61 20.13 0.34
CA HIS A 329 -19.04 20.05 0.65
C HIS A 329 -19.57 18.82 -0.07
N LEU A 330 -19.85 17.75 0.67
CA LEU A 330 -20.81 16.73 0.26
C LEU A 330 -22.17 17.41 0.21
N THR A 331 -22.67 17.74 -0.98
CA THR A 331 -24.09 17.90 -1.20
C THR A 331 -24.64 16.52 -1.51
N LEU A 332 -25.45 15.98 -0.59
CA LEU A 332 -26.24 14.76 -0.75
C LEU A 332 -27.30 14.95 -1.85
#